data_529e2d06a53bc1f8bb4a8c6095263f1a
#
_entry.id   529e2d06a53bc1f8bb4a8c6095263f1a
#
_cell.length_a   1.000
_cell.length_b   1.000
_cell.length_c   1.000
_cell.angle_alpha   90.00
_cell.angle_beta   90.00
_cell.angle_gamma   90.00
#
_symmetry.space_group_name_H-M   'P 1'
#
loop_
_entity.id
_entity.type
_entity.pdbx_description
1 polymer ?
#
loop_
_entity_poly.entity_id
_entity_poly.type
_entity_poly.pdbx_seq_one_letter_code
_entity_poly.pdbx_strand_id
1 'polypeptide(L)'
;MTKKKLPTLSPSETEILRLVWQLDKATVQNVCDKLPAKRKIAYATVQTLLRRLEKKGYLKHIIRGKAHVFFAAVKSENVIKRSVNDFLDRLFGGDPIPLMQYLAEHGEIDASDIEKLKRLADKK
;
A
#
# COMPACT_ATOMS: atom_id res chain seq x y z
N MET A 1 -17.46 -15.34 13.11
CA MET A 1 -16.55 -15.80 12.06
C MET A 1 -15.30 -14.94 12.03
N THR A 2 -14.16 -15.54 12.24
CA THR A 2 -12.90 -14.80 12.28
C THR A 2 -12.44 -14.48 10.87
N LYS A 3 -12.18 -13.20 10.60
CA LYS A 3 -11.60 -12.80 9.33
C LYS A 3 -10.18 -13.35 9.27
N LYS A 4 -9.90 -14.07 8.20
CA LYS A 4 -8.57 -14.62 7.98
C LYS A 4 -7.58 -13.48 7.79
N LYS A 5 -6.54 -13.49 8.59
CA LYS A 5 -5.50 -12.49 8.54
C LYS A 5 -4.60 -12.73 7.32
N LEU A 6 -4.48 -11.73 6.44
CA LEU A 6 -3.62 -11.84 5.28
C LEU A 6 -2.15 -11.85 5.71
N PRO A 7 -1.30 -12.61 4.98
CA PRO A 7 0.14 -12.63 5.27
C PRO A 7 0.78 -11.25 5.17
N THR A 8 1.86 -11.05 5.92
CA THR A 8 2.62 -9.81 5.92
C THR A 8 3.26 -9.57 4.55
N LEU A 9 3.31 -8.31 4.15
CA LEU A 9 3.91 -7.89 2.89
C LEU A 9 5.38 -7.50 3.08
N SER A 10 6.23 -7.87 2.10
CA SER A 10 7.58 -7.33 2.03
C SER A 10 7.54 -5.90 1.48
N PRO A 11 8.63 -5.12 1.65
CA PRO A 11 8.68 -3.79 1.05
C PRO A 11 8.46 -3.78 -0.46
N SER A 12 9.05 -4.74 -1.18
CA SER A 12 8.88 -4.84 -2.63
C SER A 12 7.43 -5.18 -3.02
N GLU A 13 6.81 -6.09 -2.27
CA GLU A 13 5.40 -6.42 -2.50
C GLU A 13 4.51 -5.21 -2.26
N THR A 14 4.78 -4.45 -1.21
CA THR A 14 4.01 -3.25 -0.89
C THR A 14 4.13 -2.20 -2.00
N GLU A 15 5.32 -2.03 -2.53
CA GLU A 15 5.58 -1.10 -3.63
C GLU A 15 4.73 -1.45 -4.86
N ILE A 16 4.74 -2.72 -5.25
CA ILE A 16 3.99 -3.18 -6.42
C ILE A 16 2.48 -3.09 -6.17
N LEU A 17 2.03 -3.49 -5.00
CA LEU A 17 0.61 -3.40 -4.63
C LEU A 17 0.11 -1.96 -4.73
N ARG A 18 0.90 -1.00 -4.24
CA ARG A 18 0.55 0.41 -4.30
C ARG A 18 0.38 0.90 -5.73
N LEU A 19 1.24 0.42 -6.65
CA LEU A 19 1.14 0.78 -8.06
C LEU A 19 -0.15 0.22 -8.69
N VAL A 20 -0.52 -1.00 -8.34
CA VAL A 20 -1.77 -1.59 -8.82
C VAL A 20 -2.96 -0.76 -8.32
N TRP A 21 -2.95 -0.32 -7.07
CA TRP A 21 -4.01 0.55 -6.54
C TRP A 21 -4.12 1.85 -7.34
N GLN A 22 -2.98 2.45 -7.69
CA GLN A 22 -2.96 3.69 -8.47
C GLN A 22 -3.54 3.49 -9.88
N LEU A 23 -3.25 2.32 -10.47
CA LEU A 23 -3.69 2.00 -11.83
C LEU A 23 -5.12 1.43 -11.88
N ASP A 24 -5.64 1.01 -10.74
CA ASP A 24 -6.93 0.33 -10.58
C ASP A 24 -6.89 -1.09 -11.17
N LYS A 25 -6.58 -1.23 -12.44
CA LYS A 25 -6.36 -2.51 -13.12
C LYS A 25 -5.03 -2.44 -13.86
N ALA A 26 -4.21 -3.47 -13.76
CA ALA A 26 -2.86 -3.40 -14.30
C ALA A 26 -2.35 -4.74 -14.80
N THR A 27 -1.76 -4.72 -15.99
CA THR A 27 -0.94 -5.81 -16.50
C THR A 27 0.45 -5.68 -15.87
N VAL A 28 1.29 -6.72 -16.04
CA VAL A 28 2.69 -6.63 -15.63
C VAL A 28 3.37 -5.44 -16.29
N GLN A 29 3.13 -5.24 -17.59
CA GLN A 29 3.72 -4.14 -18.34
C GLN A 29 3.28 -2.78 -17.80
N ASN A 30 2.00 -2.63 -17.45
CA ASN A 30 1.51 -1.37 -16.87
C ASN A 30 2.24 -1.02 -15.59
N VAL A 31 2.50 -2.02 -14.73
CA VAL A 31 3.22 -1.81 -13.49
C VAL A 31 4.67 -1.42 -13.77
N CYS A 32 5.32 -2.11 -14.70
CA CYS A 32 6.69 -1.79 -15.11
C CYS A 32 6.81 -0.35 -15.60
N ASP A 33 5.85 0.08 -16.42
CA ASP A 33 5.84 1.43 -16.99
C ASP A 33 5.62 2.50 -15.90
N LYS A 34 4.95 2.14 -14.84
CA LYS A 34 4.64 3.07 -13.74
C LYS A 34 5.80 3.21 -12.74
N LEU A 35 6.75 2.29 -12.75
CA LEU A 35 7.90 2.36 -11.86
C LEU A 35 8.74 3.61 -12.16
N PRO A 36 9.24 4.31 -11.12
CA PRO A 36 10.13 5.45 -11.33
C PRO A 36 11.37 5.06 -12.13
N ALA A 37 11.88 5.97 -12.95
CA ALA A 37 13.05 5.73 -13.79
C ALA A 37 14.27 5.23 -13.00
N LYS A 38 14.40 5.66 -11.74
CA LYS A 38 15.49 5.25 -10.86
C LYS A 38 15.32 3.85 -10.29
N ARG A 39 14.09 3.34 -10.28
CA ARG A 39 13.75 2.06 -9.68
C ARG A 39 13.64 1.02 -10.77
N LYS A 40 14.74 0.40 -11.12
CA LYS A 40 14.77 -0.62 -12.17
C LYS A 40 14.51 -1.99 -11.57
N ILE A 41 13.35 -2.56 -11.88
CA ILE A 41 12.99 -3.91 -11.50
C ILE A 41 12.70 -4.66 -12.79
N ALA A 42 13.29 -5.85 -12.93
CA ALA A 42 13.08 -6.67 -14.12
C ALA A 42 11.61 -7.07 -14.26
N TYR A 43 11.15 -7.17 -15.49
CA TYR A 43 9.79 -7.61 -15.80
C TYR A 43 9.43 -8.91 -15.07
N ALA A 44 10.34 -9.90 -15.11
CA ALA A 44 10.11 -11.19 -14.46
C ALA A 44 9.94 -11.05 -12.95
N THR A 45 10.66 -10.11 -12.33
CA THR A 45 10.55 -9.86 -10.89
C THR A 45 9.19 -9.24 -10.56
N VAL A 46 8.75 -8.27 -11.37
CA VAL A 46 7.42 -7.66 -11.21
C VAL A 46 6.34 -8.73 -11.32
N GLN A 47 6.47 -9.59 -12.33
CA GLN A 47 5.52 -10.70 -12.52
C GLN A 47 5.47 -11.61 -11.29
N THR A 48 6.62 -11.97 -10.75
CA THR A 48 6.70 -12.81 -9.54
C THR A 48 6.04 -12.13 -8.35
N LEU A 49 6.28 -10.83 -8.17
CA LEU A 49 5.69 -10.07 -7.06
C LEU A 49 4.17 -9.99 -7.18
N LEU A 50 3.65 -9.79 -8.38
CA LEU A 50 2.21 -9.78 -8.62
C LEU A 50 1.57 -11.13 -8.30
N ARG A 51 2.23 -12.22 -8.69
CA ARG A 51 1.74 -13.57 -8.39
C ARG A 51 1.77 -13.86 -6.90
N ARG A 52 2.80 -13.38 -6.19
CA ARG A 52 2.88 -13.52 -4.73
C ARG A 52 1.76 -12.76 -4.04
N LEU A 53 1.48 -11.55 -4.50
CA LEU A 53 0.37 -10.75 -3.96
C LEU A 53 -0.97 -11.44 -4.16
N GLU A 54 -1.15 -12.06 -5.31
CA GLU A 54 -2.35 -12.84 -5.57
C GLU A 54 -2.45 -14.05 -4.64
N LYS A 55 -1.36 -14.77 -4.51
CA LYS A 55 -1.30 -15.94 -3.62
C LYS A 55 -1.57 -15.57 -2.17
N LYS A 56 -1.10 -14.41 -1.75
CA LYS A 56 -1.34 -13.90 -0.38
C LYS A 56 -2.74 -13.36 -0.17
N GLY A 57 -3.52 -13.19 -1.23
CA GLY A 57 -4.91 -12.74 -1.15
C GLY A 57 -5.13 -11.25 -1.33
N TYR A 58 -4.10 -10.50 -1.69
CA TYR A 58 -4.22 -9.05 -1.90
C TYR A 58 -4.70 -8.67 -3.28
N LEU A 59 -4.42 -9.51 -4.27
CA LEU A 59 -4.80 -9.26 -5.66
C LEU A 59 -5.56 -10.45 -6.23
N LYS A 60 -6.32 -10.17 -7.28
CA LYS A 60 -6.93 -11.15 -8.18
C LYS A 60 -6.57 -10.75 -9.59
N HIS A 61 -6.80 -11.63 -10.55
CA HIS A 61 -6.61 -11.27 -11.95
C HIS A 61 -7.71 -11.85 -12.83
N ILE A 62 -7.90 -11.21 -13.98
CA ILE A 62 -8.68 -11.72 -15.09
C ILE A 62 -7.74 -11.83 -16.28
N ILE A 63 -8.10 -12.64 -17.24
CA ILE A 63 -7.32 -12.81 -18.46
C ILE A 63 -8.01 -12.05 -19.58
N ARG A 64 -7.27 -11.15 -20.24
CA ARG A 64 -7.73 -10.45 -21.43
C ARG A 64 -6.75 -10.74 -22.58
N GLY A 65 -7.21 -11.52 -23.55
CA GLY A 65 -6.33 -12.01 -24.59
C GLY A 65 -5.25 -12.90 -23.97
N LYS A 66 -4.00 -12.51 -24.09
CA LYS A 66 -2.86 -13.22 -23.51
C LYS A 66 -2.35 -12.58 -22.23
N ALA A 67 -2.95 -11.48 -21.79
CA ALA A 67 -2.46 -10.74 -20.65
C ALA A 67 -3.28 -11.02 -19.40
N HIS A 68 -2.57 -11.16 -18.26
CA HIS A 68 -3.20 -11.18 -16.93
C HIS A 68 -3.37 -9.72 -16.48
N VAL A 69 -4.59 -9.36 -16.11
CA VAL A 69 -4.91 -8.02 -15.61
C VAL A 69 -5.21 -8.13 -14.12
N PHE A 70 -4.34 -7.58 -13.29
CA PHE A 70 -4.44 -7.65 -11.85
C PHE A 70 -5.25 -6.49 -11.28
N PHE A 71 -5.98 -6.75 -10.21
CA PHE A 71 -6.76 -5.75 -9.50
C PHE A 71 -6.87 -6.12 -8.02
N ALA A 72 -7.27 -5.15 -7.18
CA ALA A 72 -7.33 -5.36 -5.74
C ALA A 72 -8.42 -6.38 -5.37
N ALA A 73 -8.02 -7.39 -4.60
CA ALA A 73 -8.95 -8.37 -4.03
C ALA A 73 -9.53 -7.88 -2.71
N VAL A 74 -8.81 -6.97 -2.03
CA VAL A 74 -9.24 -6.35 -0.77
C VAL A 74 -9.09 -4.85 -0.92
N LYS A 75 -9.93 -4.11 -0.21
CA LYS A 75 -9.90 -2.64 -0.28
C LYS A 75 -8.57 -2.11 0.26
N SER A 76 -7.96 -1.18 -0.48
CA SER A 76 -6.70 -0.57 -0.08
C SER A 76 -6.80 0.06 1.31
N GLU A 77 -7.94 0.69 1.62
CA GLU A 77 -8.20 1.28 2.94
C GLU A 77 -8.01 0.30 4.07
N ASN A 78 -8.49 -0.93 3.90
CA ASN A 78 -8.38 -1.98 4.92
C ASN A 78 -6.94 -2.42 5.11
N VAL A 79 -6.18 -2.54 4.02
CA VAL A 79 -4.76 -2.90 4.06
C VAL A 79 -3.97 -1.81 4.78
N ILE A 80 -4.21 -0.55 4.41
CA ILE A 80 -3.52 0.60 4.99
C ILE A 80 -3.83 0.71 6.48
N LYS A 81 -5.11 0.62 6.86
CA LYS A 81 -5.53 0.70 8.25
C LYS A 81 -4.80 -0.32 9.11
N ARG A 82 -4.77 -1.55 8.64
CA ARG A 82 -4.12 -2.63 9.36
C ARG A 82 -2.61 -2.42 9.46
N SER A 83 -1.98 -2.04 8.36
CA SER A 83 -0.53 -1.79 8.33
C SER A 83 -0.15 -0.66 9.28
N VAL A 84 -0.94 0.42 9.30
CA VAL A 84 -0.72 1.55 10.20
C VAL A 84 -0.90 1.12 11.66
N ASN A 85 -1.95 0.36 11.96
CA ASN A 85 -2.18 -0.12 13.33
C ASN A 85 -1.06 -1.04 13.80
N ASP A 86 -0.61 -1.96 12.95
CA ASP A 86 0.51 -2.86 13.30
C ASP A 86 1.79 -2.07 13.55
N PHE A 87 2.06 -1.06 12.74
CA PHE A 87 3.22 -0.18 12.89
C PHE A 87 3.16 0.57 14.23
N LEU A 88 2.01 1.18 14.51
CA LEU A 88 1.82 1.92 15.76
C LEU A 88 1.95 1.03 16.98
N ASP A 89 1.37 -0.17 16.92
CA ASP A 89 1.45 -1.11 18.04
C ASP A 89 2.88 -1.53 18.33
N ARG A 90 3.63 -1.83 17.28
CA ARG A 90 5.01 -2.32 17.44
C ARG A 90 5.99 -1.24 17.87
N LEU A 91 5.84 -0.05 17.31
CA LEU A 91 6.84 1.01 17.50
C LEU A 91 6.44 2.04 18.55
N PHE A 92 5.16 2.30 18.71
CA PHE A 92 4.66 3.37 19.58
C PHE A 92 3.63 2.88 20.61
N GLY A 93 3.54 1.58 20.82
CA GLY A 93 2.60 1.05 21.83
C GLY A 93 1.14 1.36 21.53
N GLY A 94 0.81 1.59 20.25
CA GLY A 94 -0.56 1.87 19.84
C GLY A 94 -0.96 3.35 19.89
N ASP A 95 -0.07 4.23 20.35
CA ASP A 95 -0.36 5.65 20.50
C ASP A 95 0.12 6.42 19.27
N PRO A 96 -0.79 7.08 18.50
CA PRO A 96 -0.40 7.84 17.32
C PRO A 96 0.28 9.17 17.61
N ILE A 97 0.12 9.70 18.83
CA ILE A 97 0.64 11.04 19.16
C ILE A 97 2.17 11.15 19.06
N PRO A 98 2.95 10.19 19.60
CA PRO A 98 4.42 10.27 19.42
C PRO A 98 4.84 10.25 17.96
N LEU A 99 4.12 9.53 17.10
CA LEU A 99 4.40 9.54 15.66
C LEU A 99 4.15 10.92 15.07
N MET A 100 3.04 11.56 15.43
CA MET A 100 2.71 12.89 14.95
C MET A 100 3.76 13.92 15.42
N GLN A 101 4.20 13.79 16.66
CA GLN A 101 5.26 14.66 17.22
C GLN A 101 6.56 14.49 16.43
N TYR A 102 6.94 13.26 16.14
CA TYR A 102 8.13 12.97 15.36
C TYR A 102 8.06 13.64 13.98
N LEU A 103 6.95 13.47 13.29
CA LEU A 103 6.77 14.05 11.96
C LEU A 103 6.85 15.57 11.97
N ALA A 104 6.25 16.20 12.98
CA ALA A 104 6.29 17.67 13.12
C ALA A 104 7.69 18.16 13.43
N GLU A 105 8.40 17.51 14.35
CA GLU A 105 9.75 17.90 14.77
C GLU A 105 10.77 17.76 13.65
N HIS A 106 10.58 16.80 12.76
CA HIS A 106 11.53 16.52 11.67
C HIS A 106 11.11 17.17 10.35
N GLY A 107 10.13 18.08 10.39
CA GLY A 107 9.74 18.83 9.20
C GLY A 107 8.96 18.07 8.15
N GLU A 108 8.50 16.86 8.48
CA GLU A 108 7.71 16.05 7.54
C GLU A 108 6.30 16.59 7.40
N ILE A 109 5.79 17.27 8.42
CA ILE A 109 4.53 18.00 8.38
C ILE A 109 4.74 19.39 8.94
N ASP A 110 4.09 20.38 8.33
CA ASP A 110 4.20 21.78 8.73
C ASP A 110 2.88 22.30 9.32
N ALA A 111 2.86 23.59 9.71
CA ALA A 111 1.67 24.21 10.30
C ALA A 111 0.45 24.12 9.38
N SER A 112 0.67 24.27 8.07
CA SER A 112 -0.39 24.18 7.07
C SER A 112 -1.00 22.77 7.04
N ASP A 113 -0.14 21.74 7.12
CA ASP A 113 -0.59 20.36 7.15
C ASP A 113 -1.39 20.08 8.42
N ILE A 114 -0.93 20.61 9.56
CA ILE A 114 -1.61 20.43 10.84
C ILE A 114 -3.00 21.05 10.79
N GLU A 115 -3.15 22.19 10.17
CA GLU A 115 -4.46 22.83 10.00
C GLU A 115 -5.40 21.99 9.16
N LYS A 116 -4.90 21.38 8.08
CA LYS A 116 -5.68 20.46 7.24
C LYS A 116 -6.13 19.25 8.04
N LEU A 117 -5.25 18.69 8.85
CA LEU A 117 -5.55 17.53 9.69
C LEU A 117 -6.59 17.88 10.73
N LYS A 118 -6.51 19.06 11.34
CA LYS A 118 -7.46 19.55 12.31
C LYS A 118 -8.86 19.64 11.71
N ARG A 119 -8.98 20.15 10.49
CA ARG A 119 -10.27 20.21 9.80
C ARG A 119 -10.87 18.83 9.57
N LEU A 120 -10.05 17.85 9.23
CA LEU A 120 -10.52 16.47 9.05
C LEU A 120 -11.04 15.89 10.35
N ALA A 121 -10.33 16.15 11.46
CA ALA A 121 -10.76 15.69 12.78
C ALA A 121 -12.07 16.32 13.21
N ASP A 122 -12.27 17.62 12.92
CA ASP A 122 -13.46 18.35 13.29
C ASP A 122 -14.71 17.93 12.52
N LYS A 123 -14.53 17.22 11.38
CA LYS A 123 -15.66 16.73 10.57
C LYS A 123 -16.29 15.44 11.06
N LYS A 124 -15.69 14.80 12.02
CA LYS A 124 -16.21 13.53 12.57
C LYS A 124 -17.27 13.76 13.63
#